data_d94ccc1d27b5ea27fd433924583f8984
#
_entry.id   d94ccc1d27b5ea27fd433924583f8984
#
_cell.length_a   1.000
_cell.length_b   1.000
_cell.length_c   1.000
_cell.angle_alpha   90.00
_cell.angle_beta   90.00
_cell.angle_gamma   90.00
#
_symmetry.space_group_name_H-M   'P 1'
#
loop_
_entity.id
_entity.type
_entity.pdbx_description
1 polymer ?
#
loop_
_entity_poly.entity_id
_entity_poly.type
_entity_poly.pdbx_seq_one_letter_code
_entity_poly.pdbx_strand_id
1 'polypeptide(L)'
;LAASTGLIGTCFHFYNVAKKAGGFSWQNLFYGAPLGAPMAILLSGLIGFCSERVRETPRGITPSIFDLPAGRAMAALTSVGLLGTAGEAGLLHFRGAFHNPFMLLPVTLPPLGAALLARTAAAGPGRRHPFVRWWMRLLVTMGLAGVGFHAYGVSRNMGGWRNWSQNVLNGPPLPAPPSFAGLALAGLAALGLMRDHPDA
;
A
#
# COMPACT_ATOMS: atom_id res chain seq x y z
N LEU A 1 -6.73 17.10 3.90
CA LEU A 1 -7.92 16.75 3.10
C LEU A 1 -7.95 15.24 2.81
N ALA A 2 -6.94 14.66 2.11
CA ALA A 2 -6.95 13.23 1.73
C ALA A 2 -7.12 12.29 2.94
N ALA A 3 -6.38 12.51 4.04
CA ALA A 3 -6.50 11.71 5.25
C ALA A 3 -7.94 11.76 5.84
N SER A 4 -8.55 12.94 5.90
CA SER A 4 -9.93 13.09 6.40
C SER A 4 -10.94 12.40 5.49
N THR A 5 -10.81 12.56 4.17
CA THR A 5 -11.66 11.88 3.19
C THR A 5 -11.53 10.37 3.30
N GLY A 6 -10.29 9.85 3.41
CA GLY A 6 -10.03 8.42 3.57
C GLY A 6 -10.59 7.87 4.89
N LEU A 7 -10.46 8.61 5.99
CA LEU A 7 -11.03 8.21 7.30
C LEU A 7 -12.55 8.11 7.24
N ILE A 8 -13.21 9.16 6.74
CA ILE A 8 -14.68 9.19 6.59
C ILE A 8 -15.13 8.05 5.68
N GLY A 9 -14.48 7.88 4.52
CA GLY A 9 -14.78 6.78 3.60
C GLY A 9 -14.60 5.40 4.24
N THR A 10 -13.54 5.21 5.03
CA THR A 10 -13.32 3.97 5.78
C THR A 10 -14.47 3.70 6.75
N CYS A 11 -14.89 4.70 7.53
CA CYS A 11 -16.03 4.55 8.44
C CYS A 11 -17.33 4.18 7.70
N PHE A 12 -17.61 4.79 6.54
CA PHE A 12 -18.78 4.44 5.73
C PHE A 12 -18.69 3.01 5.18
N HIS A 13 -17.52 2.55 4.74
CA HIS A 13 -17.36 1.19 4.24
C HIS A 13 -17.53 0.17 5.38
N PHE A 14 -16.94 0.41 6.55
CA PHE A 14 -17.18 -0.43 7.75
C PHE A 14 -18.66 -0.47 8.12
N TYR A 15 -19.32 0.68 8.17
CA TYR A 15 -20.75 0.75 8.42
C TYR A 15 -21.57 -0.05 7.39
N ASN A 16 -21.21 0.06 6.11
CA ASN A 16 -21.90 -0.66 5.02
C ASN A 16 -21.71 -2.19 5.12
N VAL A 17 -20.60 -2.66 5.63
CA VAL A 17 -20.41 -4.09 5.92
C VAL A 17 -21.18 -4.49 7.17
N ALA A 18 -21.07 -3.72 8.26
CA ALA A 18 -21.65 -4.04 9.54
C ALA A 18 -23.20 -4.10 9.53
N LYS A 19 -23.87 -3.22 8.74
CA LYS A 19 -25.32 -3.15 8.65
C LYS A 19 -25.98 -4.29 7.86
N LYS A 20 -25.20 -5.10 7.13
CA LYS A 20 -25.73 -6.25 6.40
C LYS A 20 -26.09 -7.38 7.37
N ALA A 21 -27.07 -8.21 6.99
CA ALA A 21 -27.37 -9.43 7.73
C ALA A 21 -26.09 -10.28 7.87
N GLY A 22 -25.76 -10.69 9.09
CA GLY A 22 -24.50 -11.38 9.43
C GLY A 22 -23.31 -10.46 9.72
N GLY A 23 -23.46 -9.13 9.70
CA GLY A 23 -22.44 -8.16 10.10
C GLY A 23 -21.09 -8.37 9.40
N PHE A 24 -19.99 -8.45 10.16
CA PHE A 24 -18.63 -8.73 9.65
C PHE A 24 -18.39 -10.20 9.32
N SER A 25 -19.41 -10.90 8.80
CA SER A 25 -19.23 -12.26 8.27
C SER A 25 -18.24 -12.26 7.08
N TRP A 26 -17.60 -13.40 6.85
CA TRP A 26 -16.72 -13.60 5.68
C TRP A 26 -17.42 -13.25 4.36
N GLN A 27 -18.69 -13.64 4.23
CA GLN A 27 -19.52 -13.32 3.06
C GLN A 27 -19.61 -11.80 2.82
N ASN A 28 -19.89 -11.02 3.87
CA ASN A 28 -20.04 -9.58 3.76
C ASN A 28 -18.70 -8.86 3.53
N LEU A 29 -17.61 -9.36 4.09
CA LEU A 29 -16.26 -8.87 3.79
C LEU A 29 -15.85 -9.17 2.35
N PHE A 30 -16.20 -10.37 1.87
CA PHE A 30 -15.82 -10.82 0.54
C PHE A 30 -16.58 -10.13 -0.59
N TYR A 31 -17.89 -9.89 -0.42
CA TYR A 31 -18.76 -9.30 -1.43
C TYR A 31 -19.28 -7.90 -1.09
N GLY A 32 -18.86 -7.35 0.02
CA GLY A 32 -19.28 -6.03 0.48
C GLY A 32 -18.49 -4.88 -0.12
N ALA A 33 -18.63 -3.71 0.52
CA ALA A 33 -17.86 -2.53 0.16
C ALA A 33 -16.35 -2.78 0.40
N PRO A 34 -15.47 -2.46 -0.56
CA PRO A 34 -14.03 -2.70 -0.44
C PRO A 34 -13.45 -1.81 0.68
N LEU A 35 -12.92 -2.41 1.74
CA LEU A 35 -12.35 -1.67 2.87
C LEU A 35 -11.00 -1.04 2.52
N GLY A 36 -10.23 -1.67 1.66
CA GLY A 36 -8.89 -1.22 1.29
C GLY A 36 -8.87 0.09 0.51
N ALA A 37 -9.87 0.35 -0.35
CA ALA A 37 -9.88 1.54 -1.20
C ALA A 37 -9.86 2.87 -0.40
N PRO A 38 -10.78 3.11 0.57
CA PRO A 38 -10.73 4.35 1.37
C PRO A 38 -9.54 4.34 2.35
N MET A 39 -9.10 3.18 2.84
CA MET A 39 -7.90 3.08 3.68
C MET A 39 -6.64 3.47 2.90
N ALA A 40 -6.56 3.18 1.60
CA ALA A 40 -5.45 3.63 0.76
C ALA A 40 -5.42 5.16 0.61
N ILE A 41 -6.59 5.82 0.52
CA ILE A 41 -6.69 7.28 0.52
C ILE A 41 -6.25 7.87 1.86
N LEU A 42 -6.68 7.27 2.98
CA LEU A 42 -6.24 7.65 4.32
C LEU A 42 -4.71 7.55 4.44
N LEU A 43 -4.15 6.43 4.06
CA LEU A 43 -2.71 6.16 4.11
C LEU A 43 -1.92 7.16 3.23
N SER A 44 -2.40 7.44 2.02
CA SER A 44 -1.81 8.46 1.14
C SER A 44 -1.78 9.83 1.82
N GLY A 45 -2.87 10.22 2.48
CA GLY A 45 -2.95 11.47 3.25
C GLY A 45 -1.99 11.51 4.44
N LEU A 46 -1.81 10.39 5.16
CA LEU A 46 -0.86 10.29 6.27
C LEU A 46 0.59 10.37 5.78
N ILE A 47 0.94 9.66 4.70
CA ILE A 47 2.28 9.74 4.09
C ILE A 47 2.56 11.17 3.60
N GLY A 48 1.56 11.83 2.98
CA GLY A 48 1.67 13.22 2.58
C GLY A 48 1.93 14.15 3.76
N PHE A 49 1.21 13.99 4.87
CA PHE A 49 1.45 14.74 6.10
C PHE A 49 2.87 14.52 6.64
N CYS A 50 3.34 13.27 6.66
CA CYS A 50 4.72 12.97 7.07
C CYS A 50 5.74 13.65 6.16
N SER A 51 5.51 13.65 4.86
CA SER A 51 6.38 14.30 3.88
C SER A 51 6.47 15.82 4.10
N GLU A 52 5.34 16.49 4.38
CA GLU A 52 5.34 17.93 4.70
C GLU A 52 6.09 18.23 6.00
N ARG A 53 5.89 17.43 7.04
CA ARG A 53 6.63 17.58 8.31
C ARG A 53 8.14 17.46 8.11
N VAL A 54 8.57 16.50 7.30
CA VAL A 54 9.99 16.36 6.94
C VAL A 54 10.51 17.59 6.18
N ARG A 55 9.72 18.07 5.20
CA ARG A 55 10.07 19.23 4.37
C ARG A 55 10.19 20.53 5.18
N GLU A 56 9.31 20.72 6.17
CA GLU A 56 9.28 21.92 7.01
C GLU A 56 10.32 21.90 8.14
N THR A 57 10.94 20.76 8.42
CA THR A 57 11.96 20.66 9.46
C THR A 57 13.25 21.38 9.01
N PRO A 58 13.80 22.30 9.82
CA PRO A 58 15.04 22.99 9.50
C PRO A 58 16.21 22.02 9.32
N ARG A 59 17.18 22.40 8.48
CA ARG A 59 18.39 21.60 8.27
C ARG A 59 19.15 21.42 9.59
N GLY A 60 19.63 20.21 9.84
CA GLY A 60 20.37 19.86 11.06
C GLY A 60 19.49 19.42 12.22
N ILE A 61 18.17 19.46 12.06
CA ILE A 61 17.22 18.92 13.06
C ILE A 61 16.67 17.59 12.53
N THR A 62 16.59 16.58 13.39
CA THR A 62 15.92 15.30 13.04
C THR A 62 14.42 15.51 12.98
N PRO A 63 13.78 15.31 11.80
CA PRO A 63 12.34 15.43 11.73
C PRO A 63 11.66 14.33 12.55
N SER A 64 10.61 14.70 13.29
CA SER A 64 9.82 13.78 14.11
C SER A 64 8.33 13.82 13.74
N ILE A 65 7.66 12.69 13.92
CA ILE A 65 6.23 12.48 13.68
C ILE A 65 5.70 11.68 14.86
N PHE A 66 4.76 12.26 15.63
CA PHE A 66 4.23 11.65 16.87
C PHE A 66 5.34 11.20 17.82
N ASP A 67 6.32 12.08 18.09
CA ASP A 67 7.47 11.83 18.94
C ASP A 67 8.43 10.70 18.49
N LEU A 68 8.20 10.16 17.32
CA LEU A 68 9.10 9.20 16.67
C LEU A 68 9.92 9.88 15.57
N PRO A 69 11.19 9.50 15.39
CA PRO A 69 11.96 9.92 14.22
C PRO A 69 11.19 9.62 12.94
N ALA A 70 11.09 10.59 12.03
CA ALA A 70 10.24 10.50 10.84
C ALA A 70 10.53 9.25 9.99
N GLY A 71 11.80 8.85 9.89
CA GLY A 71 12.19 7.63 9.18
C GLY A 71 11.56 6.37 9.78
N ARG A 72 11.53 6.27 11.11
CA ARG A 72 10.91 5.13 11.82
C ARG A 72 9.39 5.15 11.68
N ALA A 73 8.77 6.32 11.87
CA ALA A 73 7.32 6.48 11.72
C ALA A 73 6.86 6.12 10.29
N MET A 74 7.57 6.62 9.27
CA MET A 74 7.27 6.31 7.87
C MET A 74 7.50 4.83 7.55
N ALA A 75 8.56 4.20 8.08
CA ALA A 75 8.80 2.77 7.88
C ALA A 75 7.69 1.92 8.49
N ALA A 76 7.23 2.24 9.70
CA ALA A 76 6.13 1.56 10.36
C ALA A 76 4.81 1.75 9.58
N LEU A 77 4.48 2.97 9.18
CA LEU A 77 3.29 3.29 8.40
C LEU A 77 3.28 2.55 7.05
N THR A 78 4.42 2.54 6.36
CA THR A 78 4.58 1.81 5.09
C THR A 78 4.45 0.31 5.27
N SER A 79 4.98 -0.24 6.38
CA SER A 79 4.83 -1.65 6.70
C SER A 79 3.35 -2.06 6.85
N VAL A 80 2.58 -1.28 7.61
CA VAL A 80 1.13 -1.49 7.75
C VAL A 80 0.42 -1.36 6.41
N GLY A 81 0.80 -0.35 5.61
CA GLY A 81 0.24 -0.14 4.27
C GLY A 81 0.49 -1.31 3.33
N LEU A 82 1.71 -1.86 3.31
CA LEU A 82 2.04 -3.04 2.50
C LEU A 82 1.24 -4.28 2.90
N LEU A 83 1.03 -4.52 4.21
CA LEU A 83 0.21 -5.62 4.70
C LEU A 83 -1.25 -5.45 4.31
N GLY A 84 -1.82 -4.25 4.51
CA GLY A 84 -3.21 -3.96 4.15
C GLY A 84 -3.46 -4.12 2.65
N THR A 85 -2.56 -3.56 1.81
CA THR A 85 -2.67 -3.69 0.36
C THR A 85 -2.48 -5.14 -0.11
N ALA A 86 -1.59 -5.90 0.53
CA ALA A 86 -1.43 -7.33 0.22
C ALA A 86 -2.68 -8.14 0.62
N GLY A 87 -3.31 -7.81 1.74
CA GLY A 87 -4.57 -8.43 2.16
C GLY A 87 -5.71 -8.18 1.17
N GLU A 88 -5.88 -6.94 0.73
CA GLU A 88 -6.86 -6.58 -0.31
C GLU A 88 -6.58 -7.28 -1.64
N ALA A 89 -5.31 -7.27 -2.08
CA ALA A 89 -4.91 -7.99 -3.30
C ALA A 89 -5.17 -9.49 -3.16
N GLY A 90 -4.90 -10.07 -1.98
CA GLY A 90 -5.17 -11.48 -1.69
C GLY A 90 -6.65 -11.82 -1.84
N LEU A 91 -7.53 -10.99 -1.29
CA LEU A 91 -8.97 -11.16 -1.40
C LEU A 91 -9.44 -11.11 -2.86
N LEU A 92 -8.96 -10.13 -3.62
CA LEU A 92 -9.35 -9.95 -5.03
C LEU A 92 -8.79 -11.06 -5.92
N HIS A 93 -7.56 -11.49 -5.71
CA HIS A 93 -6.94 -12.59 -6.44
C HIS A 93 -7.56 -13.95 -6.09
N PHE A 94 -7.97 -14.13 -4.83
CA PHE A 94 -8.75 -15.30 -4.42
C PHE A 94 -10.09 -15.38 -5.16
N ARG A 95 -10.80 -14.25 -5.33
CA ARG A 95 -12.00 -14.18 -6.18
C ARG A 95 -11.73 -14.63 -7.61
N GLY A 96 -10.54 -14.33 -8.14
CA GLY A 96 -10.06 -14.79 -9.44
C GLY A 96 -9.46 -16.20 -9.42
N ALA A 97 -9.64 -16.97 -8.32
CA ALA A 97 -9.14 -18.33 -8.14
C ALA A 97 -7.61 -18.48 -8.35
N PHE A 98 -6.82 -17.43 -8.25
CA PHE A 98 -5.37 -17.43 -8.50
C PHE A 98 -4.99 -18.14 -9.81
N HIS A 99 -5.85 -18.01 -10.86
CA HIS A 99 -5.70 -18.72 -12.13
C HIS A 99 -4.37 -18.48 -12.84
N ASN A 100 -3.65 -17.41 -12.48
CA ASN A 100 -2.32 -17.09 -13.00
C ASN A 100 -1.31 -17.07 -11.86
N PRO A 101 -0.18 -17.81 -11.92
CA PRO A 101 0.80 -17.87 -10.85
C PRO A 101 1.40 -16.50 -10.47
N PHE A 102 1.45 -15.53 -11.40
CA PHE A 102 1.89 -14.17 -11.08
C PHE A 102 0.97 -13.44 -10.08
N MET A 103 -0.28 -13.90 -9.89
CA MET A 103 -1.19 -13.38 -8.86
C MET A 103 -0.72 -13.69 -7.43
N LEU A 104 0.23 -14.60 -7.26
CA LEU A 104 0.84 -14.89 -5.97
C LEU A 104 1.89 -13.84 -5.55
N LEU A 105 2.49 -13.12 -6.49
CA LEU A 105 3.55 -12.15 -6.20
C LEU A 105 3.09 -11.03 -5.24
N PRO A 106 1.94 -10.33 -5.47
CA PRO A 106 1.49 -9.25 -4.59
C PRO A 106 0.98 -9.73 -3.23
N VAL A 107 0.78 -11.02 -3.03
CA VAL A 107 0.36 -11.58 -1.74
C VAL A 107 1.51 -12.24 -0.96
N THR A 108 2.67 -12.40 -1.57
CA THR A 108 3.86 -13.01 -0.94
C THR A 108 5.01 -12.02 -0.73
N LEU A 109 5.38 -11.26 -1.75
CA LEU A 109 6.53 -10.36 -1.68
C LEU A 109 6.30 -9.13 -0.78
N PRO A 110 5.14 -8.41 -0.83
CA PRO A 110 4.92 -7.26 0.02
C PRO A 110 4.84 -7.57 1.51
N PRO A 111 4.24 -8.68 1.99
CA PRO A 111 4.29 -9.06 3.40
C PRO A 111 5.71 -9.26 3.92
N LEU A 112 6.61 -9.84 3.14
CA LEU A 112 8.03 -9.94 3.48
C LEU A 112 8.67 -8.55 3.57
N GLY A 113 8.36 -7.67 2.61
CA GLY A 113 8.80 -6.28 2.63
C GLY A 113 8.31 -5.51 3.85
N ALA A 114 7.06 -5.73 4.24
CA ALA A 114 6.47 -5.16 5.44
C ALA A 114 7.20 -5.63 6.71
N ALA A 115 7.46 -6.92 6.84
CA ALA A 115 8.20 -7.47 7.97
C ALA A 115 9.63 -6.91 8.06
N LEU A 116 10.30 -6.78 6.92
CA LEU A 116 11.64 -6.18 6.84
C LEU A 116 11.64 -4.71 7.29
N LEU A 117 10.67 -3.90 6.83
CA LEU A 117 10.53 -2.51 7.26
C LEU A 117 10.16 -2.39 8.73
N ALA A 118 9.21 -3.19 9.22
CA ALA A 118 8.83 -3.20 10.63
C ALA A 118 10.02 -3.52 11.53
N ARG A 119 10.80 -4.55 11.17
CA ARG A 119 12.03 -4.90 11.89
C ARG A 119 13.06 -3.76 11.88
N THR A 120 13.19 -3.08 10.73
CA THR A 120 14.11 -1.94 10.60
C THR A 120 13.64 -0.77 11.48
N ALA A 121 12.35 -0.45 11.47
CA ALA A 121 11.77 0.58 12.33
C ALA A 121 11.97 0.28 13.82
N ALA A 122 11.87 -0.98 14.23
CA ALA A 122 12.06 -1.42 15.61
C ALA A 122 13.53 -1.39 16.04
N ALA A 123 14.47 -1.72 15.14
CA ALA A 123 15.90 -1.79 15.44
C ALA A 123 16.56 -0.42 15.68
N GLY A 124 15.88 0.67 15.32
CA GLY A 124 16.40 2.03 15.42
C GLY A 124 17.38 2.41 14.31
N PRO A 125 17.88 3.65 14.35
CA PRO A 125 18.77 4.21 13.34
C PRO A 125 20.21 3.65 13.41
N GLY A 126 21.05 4.00 12.45
CA GLY A 126 22.49 3.73 12.47
C GLY A 126 22.97 2.54 11.67
N ARG A 127 22.09 1.70 11.12
CA ARG A 127 22.50 0.59 10.26
C ARG A 127 22.14 0.83 8.79
N ARG A 128 23.08 0.49 7.89
CA ARG A 128 22.78 0.38 6.47
C ARG A 128 21.96 -0.89 6.26
N HIS A 129 20.81 -0.79 5.59
CA HIS A 129 19.93 -1.92 5.28
C HIS A 129 19.91 -2.19 3.76
N PRO A 130 21.02 -2.64 3.15
CA PRO A 130 21.11 -2.79 1.68
C PRO A 130 20.11 -3.81 1.16
N PHE A 131 19.89 -4.91 1.87
CA PHE A 131 18.93 -5.93 1.51
C PHE A 131 17.49 -5.40 1.52
N VAL A 132 17.10 -4.64 2.56
CA VAL A 132 15.76 -4.05 2.64
C VAL A 132 15.55 -3.03 1.52
N ARG A 133 16.56 -2.21 1.21
CA ARG A 133 16.49 -1.27 0.07
C ARG A 133 16.35 -2.01 -1.27
N TRP A 134 17.07 -3.10 -1.45
CA TRP A 134 16.94 -3.95 -2.64
C TRP A 134 15.52 -4.53 -2.72
N TRP A 135 14.99 -5.04 -1.61
CA TRP A 135 13.64 -5.58 -1.55
C TRP A 135 12.57 -4.53 -1.90
N MET A 136 12.70 -3.30 -1.39
CA MET A 136 11.79 -2.21 -1.76
C MET A 136 11.86 -1.90 -3.26
N ARG A 137 13.04 -1.89 -3.86
CA ARG A 137 13.18 -1.71 -5.32
C ARG A 137 12.50 -2.85 -6.10
N LEU A 138 12.61 -4.09 -5.62
CA LEU A 138 11.89 -5.22 -6.20
C LEU A 138 10.39 -5.00 -6.15
N LEU A 139 9.83 -4.50 -5.03
CA LEU A 139 8.40 -4.19 -4.91
C LEU A 139 7.97 -3.04 -5.83
N VAL A 140 8.81 -2.03 -6.04
CA VAL A 140 8.55 -0.98 -7.06
C VAL A 140 8.41 -1.62 -8.43
N THR A 141 9.38 -2.45 -8.84
CA THR A 141 9.37 -3.14 -10.14
C THR A 141 8.15 -4.05 -10.27
N MET A 142 7.82 -4.81 -9.23
CA MET A 142 6.63 -5.65 -9.18
C MET A 142 5.34 -4.84 -9.40
N GLY A 143 5.19 -3.70 -8.68
CA GLY A 143 4.02 -2.85 -8.82
C GLY A 143 3.88 -2.28 -10.24
N LEU A 144 4.98 -1.83 -10.85
CA LEU A 144 4.99 -1.32 -12.22
C LEU A 144 4.68 -2.42 -13.24
N ALA A 145 5.27 -3.61 -13.10
CA ALA A 145 4.96 -4.77 -13.95
C ALA A 145 3.50 -5.21 -13.80
N GLY A 146 2.94 -5.13 -12.59
CA GLY A 146 1.55 -5.41 -12.30
C GLY A 146 0.56 -4.55 -13.10
N VAL A 147 0.91 -3.28 -13.38
CA VAL A 147 0.11 -2.42 -14.28
C VAL A 147 -0.03 -3.05 -15.66
N GLY A 148 1.08 -3.58 -16.20
CA GLY A 148 1.09 -4.26 -17.49
C GLY A 148 0.19 -5.50 -17.49
N PHE A 149 0.22 -6.31 -16.42
CA PHE A 149 -0.67 -7.47 -16.28
C PHE A 149 -2.14 -7.05 -16.21
N HIS A 150 -2.48 -6.01 -15.45
CA HIS A 150 -3.85 -5.50 -15.35
C HIS A 150 -4.32 -4.89 -16.68
N ALA A 151 -3.48 -4.11 -17.35
CA ALA A 151 -3.77 -3.56 -18.68
C ALA A 151 -4.00 -4.66 -19.71
N TYR A 152 -3.18 -5.71 -19.69
CA TYR A 152 -3.38 -6.90 -20.51
C TYR A 152 -4.72 -7.59 -20.19
N GLY A 153 -5.06 -7.73 -18.89
CA GLY A 153 -6.33 -8.26 -18.44
C GLY A 153 -7.53 -7.47 -18.99
N VAL A 154 -7.46 -6.14 -18.93
CA VAL A 154 -8.48 -5.23 -19.51
C VAL A 154 -8.61 -5.46 -21.02
N SER A 155 -7.50 -5.59 -21.73
CA SER A 155 -7.51 -5.80 -23.19
C SER A 155 -8.10 -7.14 -23.61
N ARG A 156 -8.12 -8.13 -22.73
CA ARG A 156 -8.67 -9.46 -22.98
C ARG A 156 -10.19 -9.56 -22.80
N ASN A 157 -10.82 -8.57 -22.18
CA ASN A 157 -12.26 -8.51 -22.04
C ASN A 157 -12.94 -8.28 -23.39
N MET A 158 -14.24 -8.62 -23.49
CA MET A 158 -15.01 -8.51 -24.73
C MET A 158 -14.91 -7.11 -25.33
N GLY A 159 -14.54 -7.02 -26.60
CA GLY A 159 -14.32 -5.76 -27.31
C GLY A 159 -12.95 -5.12 -27.08
N GLY A 160 -12.12 -5.64 -26.16
CA GLY A 160 -10.78 -5.15 -25.88
C GLY A 160 -10.76 -3.65 -25.58
N TRP A 161 -9.77 -2.93 -26.12
CA TRP A 161 -9.65 -1.47 -25.96
C TRP A 161 -10.71 -0.66 -26.70
N ARG A 162 -11.48 -1.25 -27.62
CA ARG A 162 -12.62 -0.57 -28.26
C ARG A 162 -13.76 -0.34 -27.26
N ASN A 163 -13.88 -1.22 -26.25
CA ASN A 163 -14.85 -1.10 -25.15
C ASN A 163 -14.15 -0.70 -23.83
N TRP A 164 -13.18 0.20 -23.91
CA TRP A 164 -12.27 0.51 -22.80
C TRP A 164 -13.01 0.98 -21.52
N SER A 165 -14.05 1.80 -21.65
CA SER A 165 -14.78 2.35 -20.51
C SER A 165 -15.42 1.26 -19.65
N GLN A 166 -16.07 0.26 -20.28
CA GLN A 166 -16.64 -0.89 -19.58
C GLN A 166 -15.53 -1.81 -19.03
N ASN A 167 -14.51 -2.08 -19.85
CA ASN A 167 -13.46 -3.04 -19.50
C ASN A 167 -12.53 -2.53 -18.40
N VAL A 168 -12.33 -1.22 -18.27
CA VAL A 168 -11.58 -0.60 -17.14
C VAL A 168 -12.41 -0.62 -15.86
N LEU A 169 -13.73 -0.37 -15.96
CA LEU A 169 -14.61 -0.37 -14.79
C LEU A 169 -14.85 -1.78 -14.22
N ASN A 170 -14.97 -2.78 -15.08
CA ASN A 170 -15.34 -4.16 -14.70
C ASN A 170 -14.16 -5.13 -14.70
N GLY A 171 -13.01 -4.73 -15.23
CA GLY A 171 -11.80 -5.54 -15.33
C GLY A 171 -10.87 -5.43 -14.13
N PRO A 172 -9.65 -5.93 -14.27
CA PRO A 172 -8.62 -5.78 -13.24
C PRO A 172 -8.36 -4.31 -12.94
N PRO A 173 -8.36 -3.89 -11.66
CA PRO A 173 -8.22 -2.48 -11.28
C PRO A 173 -6.81 -1.97 -11.59
N LEU A 174 -6.67 -1.11 -12.60
CA LEU A 174 -5.38 -0.54 -13.02
C LEU A 174 -4.63 0.22 -11.91
N PRO A 175 -5.33 0.93 -10.96
CA PRO A 175 -4.65 1.62 -9.88
C PRO A 175 -4.12 0.73 -8.74
N ALA A 176 -4.53 -0.55 -8.67
CA ALA A 176 -4.15 -1.41 -7.55
C ALA A 176 -2.63 -1.75 -7.54
N PRO A 177 -2.00 -2.19 -8.65
CA PRO A 177 -0.57 -2.48 -8.63
C PRO A 177 0.34 -1.28 -8.31
N PRO A 178 0.09 -0.04 -8.81
CA PRO A 178 0.90 1.13 -8.47
C PRO A 178 0.92 1.46 -6.98
N SER A 179 -0.08 1.06 -6.20
CA SER A 179 -0.09 1.28 -4.76
C SER A 179 1.08 0.58 -4.06
N PHE A 180 1.47 -0.61 -4.50
CA PHE A 180 2.67 -1.29 -4.01
C PHE A 180 3.96 -0.53 -4.36
N ALA A 181 4.05 0.01 -5.58
CA ALA A 181 5.19 0.82 -6.00
C ALA A 181 5.29 2.09 -5.16
N GLY A 182 4.18 2.79 -4.93
CA GLY A 182 4.12 4.00 -4.10
C GLY A 182 4.54 3.73 -2.65
N LEU A 183 4.03 2.65 -2.04
CA LEU A 183 4.41 2.24 -0.70
C LEU A 183 5.90 1.85 -0.63
N ALA A 184 6.41 1.13 -1.62
CA ALA A 184 7.81 0.76 -1.65
C ALA A 184 8.73 1.98 -1.82
N LEU A 185 8.33 3.00 -2.58
CA LEU A 185 9.04 4.28 -2.67
C LEU A 185 9.03 5.02 -1.33
N ALA A 186 7.89 5.05 -0.61
CA ALA A 186 7.82 5.60 0.75
C ALA A 186 8.75 4.84 1.71
N GLY A 187 8.84 3.51 1.59
CA GLY A 187 9.80 2.69 2.33
C GLY A 187 11.27 3.04 2.02
N LEU A 188 11.59 3.31 0.76
CA LEU A 188 12.93 3.76 0.37
C LEU A 188 13.26 5.14 0.94
N ALA A 189 12.29 6.06 0.97
CA ALA A 189 12.43 7.38 1.58
C ALA A 189 12.64 7.26 3.10
N ALA A 190 11.86 6.41 3.78
CA ALA A 190 12.01 6.11 5.20
C ALA A 190 13.43 5.60 5.53
N LEU A 191 13.94 4.65 4.75
CA LEU A 191 15.31 4.14 4.89
C LEU A 191 16.38 5.19 4.58
N GLY A 192 16.07 6.18 3.75
CA GLY A 192 16.91 7.36 3.51
C GLY A 192 17.01 8.22 4.75
N LEU A 193 15.87 8.62 5.32
CA LEU A 193 15.78 9.43 6.52
C LEU A 193 16.50 8.78 7.73
N MET A 194 16.33 7.46 7.91
CA MET A 194 17.01 6.73 8.99
C MET A 194 18.52 6.68 8.82
N ARG A 195 19.03 6.72 7.59
CA ARG A 195 20.48 6.78 7.30
C ARG A 195 21.05 8.17 7.55
N ASP A 196 20.30 9.20 7.14
CA ASP A 196 20.76 10.59 7.16
C ASP A 196 20.65 11.21 8.57
N HIS A 197 19.93 10.56 9.48
CA HIS A 197 19.77 10.92 10.88
C HIS A 197 20.06 9.70 11.78
N PRO A 198 21.34 9.27 11.91
CA PRO A 198 21.69 8.03 12.61
C PRO A 198 21.50 8.08 14.13
N ASP A 199 21.40 9.28 14.71
CA ASP A 199 21.28 9.50 16.16
C ASP A 199 19.80 9.72 16.59
N ALA A 200 18.84 9.47 15.72
CA ALA A 200 17.42 9.74 15.93
C ALA A 200 16.63 8.54 16.44
#